data_532a95aef1cf5ff7a7eafc2a60b07811
#
_entry.id   532a95aef1cf5ff7a7eafc2a60b07811
#
_cell.length_a   1.000
_cell.length_b   1.000
_cell.length_c   1.000
_cell.angle_alpha   90.00
_cell.angle_beta   90.00
_cell.angle_gamma   90.00
#
_symmetry.space_group_name_H-M   'P 1'
#
loop_
_entity.id
_entity.type
_entity.pdbx_description
1 polymer ?
#
loop_
_entity_poly.entity_id
_entity_poly.type
_entity_poly.pdbx_seq_one_letter_code
_entity_poly.pdbx_strand_id
1 'polypeptide(L)'
;GGDNYNLGVTDKTGHTERELVLPPEIMKKGLSPDVNFEDFRIIPSWISFRTGTGHDRTRIFEGKAKYLPPEGVIIVSDIDDTIKVTEVKNKKRLLENTFLNPYEAVKGMSALYRSWQTEGADFFYLSASPWQLYEPLTQFLSAEEFPDGLMQMKVFDLPSGVKTILDSAEKVKIPALRKLMKSFPDRKFILIGDSGERDPEIYGRIASEFGDRIEWILIRNVSGESPDSKRFRTALKKFPREKFRLFKNPNELYFINVSEIK
;
A
#
# COMPACT_ATOMS: atom_id res chain seq x y z
N GLY A 1 14.59 -2.30 28.66
CA GLY A 1 13.93 -3.59 28.50
C GLY A 1 12.63 -3.38 27.78
N GLY A 2 12.40 -4.08 26.65
CA GLY A 2 11.15 -4.00 25.91
C GLY A 2 10.12 -4.96 26.49
N ASP A 3 8.84 -4.63 26.35
CA ASP A 3 7.76 -5.54 26.71
C ASP A 3 7.67 -6.67 25.68
N ASN A 4 7.39 -7.88 26.14
CA ASN A 4 7.29 -9.06 25.28
C ASN A 4 5.81 -9.40 25.02
N TYR A 5 5.47 -9.55 23.75
CA TYR A 5 4.14 -9.93 23.30
C TYR A 5 4.19 -11.28 22.60
N ASN A 6 3.27 -12.18 22.95
CA ASN A 6 3.14 -13.45 22.25
C ASN A 6 2.31 -13.25 20.96
N LEU A 7 2.92 -13.50 19.80
CA LEU A 7 2.26 -13.39 18.49
C LEU A 7 1.49 -14.67 18.11
N GLY A 8 1.53 -15.72 18.92
CA GLY A 8 0.88 -17.01 18.64
C GLY A 8 1.76 -17.92 17.78
N VAL A 9 1.11 -18.90 17.17
CA VAL A 9 1.74 -19.90 16.30
C VAL A 9 1.39 -19.56 14.85
N THR A 10 2.36 -19.72 13.96
CA THR A 10 2.13 -19.57 12.51
C THR A 10 1.23 -20.69 11.99
N ASP A 11 0.42 -20.39 10.99
CA ASP A 11 -0.33 -21.39 10.23
C ASP A 11 0.59 -22.26 9.34
N LYS A 12 0.00 -23.17 8.55
CA LYS A 12 0.72 -24.06 7.64
C LYS A 12 1.51 -23.32 6.53
N THR A 13 1.22 -22.06 6.30
CA THR A 13 1.92 -21.21 5.32
C THR A 13 3.05 -20.41 5.96
N GLY A 14 3.28 -20.58 7.26
CA GLY A 14 4.26 -19.80 8.03
C GLY A 14 3.78 -18.40 8.38
N HIS A 15 2.48 -18.09 8.18
CA HIS A 15 1.91 -16.79 8.46
C HIS A 15 1.23 -16.74 9.82
N THR A 16 1.37 -15.61 10.52
CA THR A 16 0.57 -15.27 11.72
C THR A 16 0.15 -13.81 11.64
N GLU A 17 -1.05 -13.53 12.12
CA GLU A 17 -1.58 -12.17 12.22
C GLU A 17 -2.14 -11.97 13.61
N ARG A 18 -1.76 -10.89 14.27
CA ARG A 18 -2.23 -10.55 15.61
C ARG A 18 -2.47 -9.06 15.75
N GLU A 19 -3.61 -8.71 16.29
CA GLU A 19 -3.86 -7.35 16.76
C GLU A 19 -3.36 -7.22 18.19
N LEU A 20 -2.53 -6.21 18.43
CA LEU A 20 -1.97 -5.89 19.75
C LEU A 20 -2.42 -4.50 20.16
N VAL A 21 -2.99 -4.40 21.35
CA VAL A 21 -3.25 -3.12 21.99
C VAL A 21 -2.01 -2.73 22.80
N LEU A 22 -1.30 -1.71 22.36
CA LEU A 22 -0.11 -1.22 23.05
C LEU A 22 -0.49 -0.19 24.11
N PRO A 23 -0.01 -0.32 25.36
CA PRO A 23 -0.21 0.70 26.38
C PRO A 23 0.40 2.05 25.94
N PRO A 24 -0.19 3.19 26.34
CA PRO A 24 0.31 4.52 25.98
C PRO A 24 1.77 4.76 26.39
N GLU A 25 2.25 4.12 27.46
CA GLU A 25 3.62 4.23 27.95
C GLU A 25 4.64 3.65 26.97
N ILE A 26 4.27 2.63 26.18
CA ILE A 26 5.14 2.07 25.14
C ILE A 26 5.26 3.05 23.98
N MET A 27 4.15 3.69 23.61
CA MET A 27 4.15 4.74 22.61
C MET A 27 5.07 5.89 23.02
N LYS A 28 5.03 6.31 24.29
CA LYS A 28 5.91 7.35 24.87
C LYS A 28 7.38 6.97 24.88
N LYS A 29 7.74 5.71 25.17
CA LYS A 29 9.13 5.23 25.20
C LYS A 29 9.76 5.12 23.81
N GLY A 30 8.97 4.91 22.77
CA GLY A 30 9.43 4.89 21.38
C GLY A 30 9.64 6.28 20.78
N LEU A 31 9.18 7.33 21.47
CA LEU A 31 9.29 8.72 21.09
C LEU A 31 10.52 9.36 21.72
N SER A 32 11.17 10.29 21.02
CA SER A 32 12.24 11.10 21.57
C SER A 32 11.72 11.88 22.79
N PRO A 33 12.54 12.07 23.89
CA PRO A 33 12.07 12.72 25.12
C PRO A 33 11.60 14.18 24.95
N ASP A 34 11.91 14.78 23.81
CA ASP A 34 11.60 16.19 23.54
C ASP A 34 10.26 16.41 22.79
N VAL A 35 9.46 15.35 22.64
CA VAL A 35 8.16 15.46 21.92
C VAL A 35 7.05 15.83 22.89
N ASN A 36 6.54 17.05 22.75
CA ASN A 36 5.35 17.51 23.46
C ASN A 36 4.09 16.91 22.79
N PHE A 37 3.30 16.15 23.55
CA PHE A 37 2.09 15.46 23.06
C PHE A 37 0.97 16.42 22.61
N GLU A 38 1.08 17.69 22.90
CA GLU A 38 0.11 18.71 22.45
C GLU A 38 0.37 19.15 21.01
N ASP A 39 1.55 18.87 20.46
CA ASP A 39 1.91 19.18 19.07
C ASP A 39 2.02 17.90 18.23
N PHE A 40 0.88 17.33 17.86
CA PHE A 40 0.74 16.08 17.10
C PHE A 40 1.45 16.06 15.74
N ARG A 41 2.11 17.14 15.32
CA ARG A 41 2.77 17.28 14.03
C ARG A 41 4.18 16.71 13.96
N ILE A 42 4.77 16.30 15.09
CA ILE A 42 6.18 15.87 15.17
C ILE A 42 6.31 14.52 15.88
N ILE A 43 5.40 13.59 15.70
CA ILE A 43 5.54 12.25 16.27
C ILE A 43 6.39 11.41 15.31
N PRO A 44 7.52 10.80 15.76
CA PRO A 44 8.19 9.81 14.94
C PRO A 44 7.22 8.68 14.65
N SER A 45 6.82 8.59 13.39
CA SER A 45 5.71 7.73 12.97
C SER A 45 6.04 6.24 13.01
N TRP A 46 7.27 5.85 13.40
CA TRP A 46 7.71 4.47 13.36
C TRP A 46 8.15 3.93 14.71
N ILE A 47 7.60 2.78 15.10
CA ILE A 47 7.98 2.00 16.27
C ILE A 47 8.71 0.76 15.77
N SER A 48 9.96 0.58 16.19
CA SER A 48 10.72 -0.63 15.87
C SER A 48 10.38 -1.75 16.83
N PHE A 49 10.23 -2.96 16.32
CA PHE A 49 10.04 -4.16 17.11
C PHE A 49 10.95 -5.29 16.63
N ARG A 50 11.17 -6.27 17.50
CA ARG A 50 11.93 -7.48 17.18
C ARG A 50 11.10 -8.70 17.47
N THR A 51 11.14 -9.68 16.59
CA THR A 51 10.51 -10.97 16.81
C THR A 51 11.59 -12.06 16.85
N GLY A 52 11.42 -13.03 17.75
CA GLY A 52 12.24 -14.25 17.79
C GLY A 52 11.33 -15.47 17.76
N THR A 53 11.81 -16.58 17.24
CA THR A 53 11.11 -17.85 17.34
C THR A 53 11.34 -18.45 18.73
N GLY A 54 10.28 -18.99 19.36
CA GLY A 54 10.35 -19.50 20.73
C GLY A 54 11.35 -20.67 20.96
N HIS A 55 11.76 -21.35 19.89
CA HIS A 55 12.66 -22.51 19.91
C HIS A 55 14.07 -22.17 19.43
N ASP A 56 14.21 -21.20 18.55
CA ASP A 56 15.50 -20.77 18.00
C ASP A 56 15.69 -19.27 18.22
N ARG A 57 16.33 -18.93 19.35
CA ARG A 57 16.66 -17.54 19.69
C ARG A 57 17.78 -16.95 18.84
N THR A 58 18.34 -17.71 17.92
CA THR A 58 19.45 -17.26 17.07
C THR A 58 18.96 -16.41 15.89
N ARG A 59 17.69 -16.53 15.51
CA ARG A 59 17.09 -15.72 14.46
C ARG A 59 16.18 -14.64 15.04
N ILE A 60 16.63 -13.39 14.94
CA ILE A 60 15.87 -12.20 15.30
C ILE A 60 15.47 -11.50 14.02
N PHE A 61 14.19 -11.23 13.87
CA PHE A 61 13.66 -10.42 12.76
C PHE A 61 13.28 -9.05 13.32
N GLU A 62 13.70 -8.02 12.62
CA GLU A 62 13.34 -6.64 12.95
C GLU A 62 12.18 -6.19 12.05
N GLY A 63 11.26 -5.43 12.62
CA GLY A 63 10.15 -4.84 11.91
C GLY A 63 9.86 -3.45 12.44
N LYS A 64 9.04 -2.74 11.68
CA LYS A 64 8.59 -1.39 12.04
C LYS A 64 7.07 -1.33 11.95
N ALA A 65 6.43 -0.72 12.92
CA ALA A 65 5.02 -0.36 12.91
C ALA A 65 4.90 1.16 12.80
N LYS A 66 4.03 1.63 11.92
CA LYS A 66 3.80 3.07 11.76
C LYS A 66 2.63 3.51 12.62
N TYR A 67 2.83 4.54 13.43
CA TYR A 67 1.74 5.25 14.08
C TYR A 67 1.08 6.17 13.06
N LEU A 68 -0.23 6.05 12.91
CA LEU A 68 -1.03 6.92 12.06
C LEU A 68 -2.03 7.69 12.94
N PRO A 69 -2.06 9.02 12.87
CA PRO A 69 -3.11 9.82 13.51
C PRO A 69 -4.49 9.39 13.03
N PRO A 70 -5.57 9.64 13.79
CA PRO A 70 -6.93 9.30 13.38
C PRO A 70 -7.33 9.93 12.06
N GLU A 71 -6.95 11.18 11.84
CA GLU A 71 -7.26 11.97 10.64
C GLU A 71 -6.06 12.07 9.70
N GLY A 72 -6.30 12.50 8.46
CA GLY A 72 -5.31 12.71 7.42
C GLY A 72 -5.59 11.88 6.17
N VAL A 73 -4.65 11.88 5.23
CA VAL A 73 -4.79 11.22 3.94
C VAL A 73 -3.88 10.00 3.85
N ILE A 74 -4.43 8.89 3.37
CA ILE A 74 -3.65 7.71 3.01
C ILE A 74 -3.68 7.55 1.49
N ILE A 75 -2.49 7.53 0.89
CA ILE A 75 -2.29 7.13 -0.50
C ILE A 75 -2.20 5.61 -0.54
N VAL A 76 -3.19 4.96 -1.11
CA VAL A 76 -3.13 3.53 -1.38
C VAL A 76 -2.62 3.33 -2.80
N SER A 77 -1.42 2.82 -2.93
CA SER A 77 -0.77 2.61 -4.21
C SER A 77 -0.63 1.12 -4.51
N ASP A 78 -1.09 0.70 -5.69
CA ASP A 78 -0.58 -0.50 -6.31
C ASP A 78 0.89 -0.35 -6.70
N ILE A 79 1.58 -1.45 -6.97
CA ILE A 79 3.02 -1.48 -7.28
C ILE A 79 3.25 -1.77 -8.76
N ASP A 80 2.77 -2.93 -9.26
CA ASP A 80 3.09 -3.42 -10.58
C ASP A 80 2.39 -2.58 -11.67
N ASP A 81 3.16 -2.10 -12.65
CA ASP A 81 2.71 -1.16 -13.68
C ASP A 81 2.08 0.15 -13.17
N THR A 82 2.07 0.39 -11.86
CA THR A 82 1.68 1.66 -11.23
C THR A 82 2.91 2.51 -10.90
N ILE A 83 3.83 1.97 -10.10
CA ILE A 83 5.08 2.65 -9.70
C ILE A 83 6.33 1.91 -10.17
N LYS A 84 6.23 0.60 -10.44
CA LYS A 84 7.27 -0.28 -10.98
C LYS A 84 6.87 -0.74 -12.37
N VAL A 85 7.78 -0.67 -13.33
CA VAL A 85 7.56 -1.16 -14.69
C VAL A 85 7.59 -2.70 -14.66
N THR A 86 6.46 -3.34 -14.93
CA THR A 86 6.33 -4.80 -14.87
C THR A 86 5.86 -5.39 -16.20
N GLU A 87 5.11 -4.63 -16.99
CA GLU A 87 4.49 -5.07 -18.23
C GLU A 87 3.58 -6.30 -18.04
N VAL A 88 2.67 -6.25 -17.06
CA VAL A 88 1.79 -7.36 -16.64
C VAL A 88 0.97 -7.97 -17.77
N LYS A 89 0.69 -7.24 -18.85
CA LYS A 89 0.01 -7.77 -20.05
C LYS A 89 0.84 -8.79 -20.82
N ASN A 90 2.16 -8.75 -20.71
CA ASN A 90 3.06 -9.70 -21.34
C ASN A 90 3.54 -10.72 -20.31
N LYS A 91 2.95 -11.92 -20.27
CA LYS A 91 3.25 -12.95 -19.28
C LYS A 91 4.74 -13.31 -19.17
N LYS A 92 5.50 -13.28 -20.29
CA LYS A 92 6.93 -13.56 -20.29
C LYS A 92 7.67 -12.42 -19.59
N ARG A 93 7.41 -11.16 -19.97
CA ARG A 93 8.02 -9.98 -19.34
C ARG A 93 7.62 -9.80 -17.89
N LEU A 94 6.36 -10.11 -17.54
CA LEU A 94 5.90 -10.15 -16.17
C LEU A 94 6.81 -11.03 -15.30
N LEU A 95 7.09 -12.27 -15.73
CA LEU A 95 7.96 -13.18 -14.98
C LEU A 95 9.40 -12.67 -14.95
N GLU A 96 9.94 -12.20 -16.08
CA GLU A 96 11.30 -11.65 -16.16
C GLU A 96 11.45 -10.42 -15.25
N ASN A 97 10.55 -9.45 -15.31
CA ASN A 97 10.58 -8.20 -14.53
C ASN A 97 10.19 -8.40 -13.06
N THR A 98 9.58 -9.52 -12.72
CA THR A 98 9.24 -9.82 -11.32
C THR A 98 10.35 -10.59 -10.62
N PHE A 99 11.06 -11.50 -11.32
CA PHE A 99 11.98 -12.44 -10.69
C PHE A 99 13.43 -12.39 -11.20
N LEU A 100 13.68 -11.84 -12.39
CA LEU A 100 14.99 -11.95 -13.03
C LEU A 100 15.66 -10.60 -13.30
N ASN A 101 14.89 -9.57 -13.62
CA ASN A 101 15.43 -8.26 -13.97
C ASN A 101 15.49 -7.34 -12.75
N PRO A 102 16.43 -6.38 -12.70
CA PRO A 102 16.37 -5.27 -11.77
C PRO A 102 15.03 -4.53 -11.92
N TYR A 103 14.45 -4.10 -10.80
CA TYR A 103 13.21 -3.34 -10.82
C TYR A 103 13.47 -1.92 -11.35
N GLU A 104 12.58 -1.44 -12.21
CA GLU A 104 12.64 -0.09 -12.79
C GLU A 104 11.42 0.72 -12.35
N ALA A 105 11.67 1.93 -11.85
CA ALA A 105 10.59 2.83 -11.44
C ALA A 105 9.92 3.51 -12.63
N VAL A 106 8.61 3.71 -12.51
CA VAL A 106 7.88 4.59 -13.41
C VAL A 106 8.35 6.02 -13.18
N LYS A 107 8.99 6.59 -14.19
CA LYS A 107 9.64 7.90 -14.11
C LYS A 107 8.71 9.00 -13.60
N GLY A 108 9.12 9.67 -12.54
CA GLY A 108 8.42 10.78 -11.91
C GLY A 108 7.43 10.39 -10.81
N MET A 109 7.09 9.09 -10.64
CA MET A 109 6.16 8.67 -9.59
C MET A 109 6.74 8.89 -8.18
N SER A 110 8.03 8.59 -7.97
CA SER A 110 8.64 8.81 -6.65
C SER A 110 8.69 10.30 -6.28
N ALA A 111 8.98 11.19 -7.23
CA ALA A 111 8.97 12.63 -7.00
C ALA A 111 7.56 13.14 -6.63
N LEU A 112 6.52 12.68 -7.33
CA LEU A 112 5.13 12.99 -7.01
C LEU A 112 4.75 12.49 -5.61
N TYR A 113 5.13 11.26 -5.26
CA TYR A 113 4.80 10.69 -3.94
C TYR A 113 5.52 11.44 -2.81
N ARG A 114 6.78 11.84 -3.01
CA ARG A 114 7.49 12.68 -2.03
C ARG A 114 6.83 14.05 -1.84
N SER A 115 6.32 14.68 -2.90
CA SER A 115 5.58 15.93 -2.74
C SER A 115 4.33 15.73 -1.87
N TRP A 116 3.56 14.67 -2.11
CA TRP A 116 2.40 14.37 -1.27
C TRP A 116 2.76 13.97 0.16
N GLN A 117 3.90 13.29 0.36
CA GLN A 117 4.41 13.01 1.71
C GLN A 117 4.74 14.32 2.45
N THR A 118 5.37 15.27 1.77
CA THR A 118 5.68 16.60 2.34
C THR A 118 4.40 17.37 2.70
N GLU A 119 3.31 17.13 1.99
CA GLU A 119 1.98 17.66 2.27
C GLU A 119 1.24 16.91 3.38
N GLY A 120 1.84 15.88 3.98
CA GLY A 120 1.30 15.12 5.11
C GLY A 120 0.60 13.81 4.76
N ALA A 121 0.72 13.31 3.52
CA ALA A 121 0.19 12.00 3.16
C ALA A 121 0.96 10.84 3.80
N ASP A 122 0.23 9.82 4.22
CA ASP A 122 0.78 8.50 4.55
C ASP A 122 0.62 7.53 3.38
N PHE A 123 1.48 6.51 3.32
CA PHE A 123 1.49 5.57 2.20
C PHE A 123 1.16 4.15 2.63
N PHE A 124 0.36 3.48 1.80
CA PHE A 124 0.02 2.07 1.91
C PHE A 124 0.19 1.41 0.54
N TYR A 125 1.20 0.55 0.41
CA TYR A 125 1.47 -0.19 -0.82
C TYR A 125 0.70 -1.51 -0.83
N LEU A 126 -0.08 -1.74 -1.86
CA LEU A 126 -1.00 -2.87 -1.96
C LEU A 126 -0.71 -3.65 -3.24
N SER A 127 -0.04 -4.79 -3.14
CA SER A 127 0.32 -5.62 -4.28
C SER A 127 -0.32 -7.01 -4.22
N ALA A 128 -0.69 -7.54 -5.37
CA ALA A 128 -1.06 -8.95 -5.52
C ALA A 128 0.15 -9.89 -5.63
N SER A 129 1.36 -9.35 -5.61
CA SER A 129 2.60 -10.11 -5.54
C SER A 129 2.77 -10.84 -4.21
N PRO A 130 3.44 -12.01 -4.20
CA PRO A 130 3.61 -12.81 -2.99
C PRO A 130 4.57 -12.17 -1.99
N TRP A 131 4.36 -12.42 -0.68
CA TRP A 131 5.21 -11.92 0.42
C TRP A 131 6.70 -12.27 0.28
N GLN A 132 7.04 -13.31 -0.46
CA GLN A 132 8.42 -13.69 -0.76
C GLN A 132 9.19 -12.59 -1.53
N LEU A 133 8.47 -11.66 -2.16
CA LEU A 133 9.04 -10.51 -2.85
C LEU A 133 9.11 -9.24 -1.97
N TYR A 134 8.79 -9.35 -0.68
CA TYR A 134 8.78 -8.21 0.22
C TYR A 134 10.14 -7.49 0.28
N GLU A 135 11.21 -8.25 0.52
CA GLU A 135 12.56 -7.69 0.64
C GLU A 135 13.03 -7.00 -0.65
N PRO A 136 13.00 -7.62 -1.84
CA PRO A 136 13.37 -6.93 -3.07
C PRO A 136 12.47 -5.73 -3.38
N LEU A 137 11.17 -5.76 -3.04
CA LEU A 137 10.29 -4.61 -3.25
C LEU A 137 10.60 -3.47 -2.29
N THR A 138 10.90 -3.74 -1.03
CA THR A 138 11.29 -2.70 -0.08
C THR A 138 12.64 -2.08 -0.43
N GLN A 139 13.59 -2.88 -0.92
CA GLN A 139 14.86 -2.38 -1.45
C GLN A 139 14.65 -1.47 -2.67
N PHE A 140 13.77 -1.87 -3.59
CA PHE A 140 13.39 -1.05 -4.74
C PHE A 140 12.76 0.29 -4.30
N LEU A 141 11.77 0.25 -3.42
CA LEU A 141 11.12 1.49 -2.93
C LEU A 141 12.13 2.44 -2.31
N SER A 142 13.07 1.91 -1.52
CA SER A 142 14.12 2.70 -0.89
C SER A 142 15.13 3.27 -1.91
N ALA A 143 15.59 2.44 -2.85
CA ALA A 143 16.56 2.85 -3.87
C ALA A 143 16.02 3.92 -4.82
N GLU A 144 14.74 3.85 -5.15
CA GLU A 144 14.03 4.81 -6.00
C GLU A 144 13.42 5.98 -5.22
N GLU A 145 13.74 6.08 -3.92
CA GLU A 145 13.31 7.16 -3.03
C GLU A 145 11.77 7.30 -2.92
N PHE A 146 11.03 6.21 -3.00
CA PHE A 146 9.61 6.24 -2.66
C PHE A 146 9.42 6.44 -1.16
N PRO A 147 8.35 7.15 -0.72
CA PRO A 147 8.02 7.28 0.69
C PRO A 147 7.91 5.95 1.42
N ASP A 148 8.40 5.91 2.66
CA ASP A 148 8.13 4.78 3.55
C ASP A 148 6.63 4.59 3.76
N GLY A 149 6.16 3.36 3.64
CA GLY A 149 4.74 3.03 3.80
C GLY A 149 4.52 1.63 4.35
N LEU A 150 3.30 1.37 4.79
CA LEU A 150 2.87 0.01 5.08
C LEU A 150 2.74 -0.76 3.78
N MET A 151 3.06 -2.06 3.80
CA MET A 151 2.94 -2.92 2.63
C MET A 151 2.01 -4.10 2.93
N GLN A 152 1.06 -4.32 2.06
CA GLN A 152 0.20 -5.50 2.06
C GLN A 152 0.41 -6.28 0.77
N MET A 153 0.74 -7.55 0.92
CA MET A 153 1.03 -8.46 -0.18
C MET A 153 0.19 -9.74 -0.05
N LYS A 154 0.24 -10.57 -1.09
CA LYS A 154 -0.47 -11.85 -1.09
C LYS A 154 0.25 -12.88 -0.23
N VAL A 155 -0.49 -13.56 0.65
CA VAL A 155 -0.03 -14.78 1.30
C VAL A 155 -0.08 -15.90 0.26
N PHE A 156 1.07 -16.51 -0.03
CA PHE A 156 1.21 -17.56 -1.04
C PHE A 156 1.13 -18.93 -0.37
N ASP A 157 0.17 -19.75 -0.80
CA ASP A 157 0.07 -21.16 -0.39
C ASP A 157 0.76 -22.06 -1.43
N LEU A 158 1.93 -22.59 -1.09
CA LEU A 158 2.75 -23.45 -1.95
C LEU A 158 2.02 -24.65 -2.59
N PRO A 159 1.07 -25.34 -1.93
CA PRO A 159 0.35 -26.45 -2.55
C PRO A 159 -0.50 -26.09 -3.76
N SER A 160 -0.87 -24.83 -3.92
CA SER A 160 -1.77 -24.37 -5.00
C SER A 160 -1.07 -24.11 -6.34
N GLY A 161 0.25 -24.17 -6.39
CA GLY A 161 1.07 -24.05 -7.62
C GLY A 161 1.03 -22.66 -8.29
N VAL A 162 1.72 -22.55 -9.43
CA VAL A 162 1.86 -21.31 -10.24
C VAL A 162 0.51 -20.72 -10.68
N LYS A 163 -0.56 -21.50 -10.73
CA LYS A 163 -1.92 -21.03 -11.03
C LYS A 163 -2.40 -19.96 -10.05
N THR A 164 -1.98 -20.03 -8.80
CA THR A 164 -2.39 -19.07 -7.73
C THR A 164 -1.70 -17.72 -7.87
N ILE A 165 -0.56 -17.61 -8.56
CA ILE A 165 0.08 -16.32 -8.84
C ILE A 165 -0.83 -15.46 -9.72
N LEU A 166 -1.61 -16.10 -10.59
CA LEU A 166 -2.55 -15.47 -11.50
C LEU A 166 -3.98 -15.34 -10.92
N ASP A 167 -4.20 -15.76 -9.68
CA ASP A 167 -5.49 -15.60 -9.00
C ASP A 167 -5.81 -14.11 -8.81
N SER A 168 -7.07 -13.78 -9.02
CA SER A 168 -7.52 -12.41 -9.17
C SER A 168 -7.02 -11.51 -8.03
N ALA A 169 -6.38 -10.40 -8.40
CA ALA A 169 -5.98 -9.32 -7.50
C ALA A 169 -7.13 -8.87 -6.56
N GLU A 170 -8.38 -9.05 -6.99
CA GLU A 170 -9.58 -8.77 -6.19
C GLU A 170 -9.63 -9.52 -4.86
N LYS A 171 -9.21 -10.80 -4.85
CA LYS A 171 -9.22 -11.62 -3.63
C LYS A 171 -8.23 -11.13 -2.57
N VAL A 172 -7.19 -10.41 -2.99
CA VAL A 172 -6.18 -9.83 -2.11
C VAL A 172 -6.53 -8.37 -1.79
N LYS A 173 -6.73 -7.56 -2.82
CA LYS A 173 -6.87 -6.11 -2.68
C LYS A 173 -8.17 -5.69 -2.00
N ILE A 174 -9.31 -6.34 -2.30
CA ILE A 174 -10.61 -5.94 -1.70
C ILE A 174 -10.66 -6.15 -0.19
N PRO A 175 -10.31 -7.33 0.37
CA PRO A 175 -10.28 -7.52 1.81
C PRO A 175 -9.31 -6.58 2.52
N ALA A 176 -8.12 -6.36 1.94
CA ALA A 176 -7.10 -5.47 2.49
C ALA A 176 -7.60 -4.01 2.56
N LEU A 177 -8.21 -3.51 1.48
CA LEU A 177 -8.80 -2.16 1.43
C LEU A 177 -9.92 -2.00 2.44
N ARG A 178 -10.83 -2.97 2.54
CA ARG A 178 -11.90 -2.94 3.53
C ARG A 178 -11.37 -2.92 4.97
N LYS A 179 -10.34 -3.74 5.26
CA LYS A 179 -9.70 -3.77 6.56
C LYS A 179 -9.06 -2.41 6.87
N LEU A 180 -8.27 -1.88 5.93
CA LEU A 180 -7.63 -0.56 6.07
C LEU A 180 -8.65 0.54 6.36
N MET A 181 -9.69 0.64 5.55
CA MET A 181 -10.69 1.70 5.69
C MET A 181 -11.53 1.57 6.97
N LYS A 182 -11.78 0.34 7.45
CA LYS A 182 -12.44 0.12 8.74
C LYS A 182 -11.54 0.49 9.92
N SER A 183 -10.23 0.23 9.83
CA SER A 183 -9.26 0.56 10.87
C SER A 183 -9.03 2.07 11.02
N PHE A 184 -9.28 2.85 9.97
CA PHE A 184 -9.09 4.30 9.94
C PHE A 184 -10.36 5.00 9.45
N PRO A 185 -11.43 5.05 10.28
CA PRO A 185 -12.75 5.54 9.87
C PRO A 185 -12.77 7.03 9.49
N ASP A 186 -11.90 7.84 10.09
CA ASP A 186 -11.89 9.29 9.93
C ASP A 186 -10.88 9.78 8.87
N ARG A 187 -10.12 8.84 8.24
CA ARG A 187 -9.15 9.20 7.20
C ARG A 187 -9.76 9.23 5.81
N LYS A 188 -9.18 10.07 4.96
CA LYS A 188 -9.45 10.14 3.52
C LYS A 188 -8.43 9.30 2.74
N PHE A 189 -8.82 8.88 1.54
CA PHE A 189 -8.02 7.97 0.73
C PHE A 189 -7.89 8.47 -0.71
N ILE A 190 -6.69 8.31 -1.26
CA ILE A 190 -6.43 8.40 -2.70
C ILE A 190 -6.01 7.00 -3.14
N LEU A 191 -6.72 6.43 -4.11
CA LEU A 191 -6.45 5.11 -4.65
C LEU A 191 -5.73 5.24 -5.98
N ILE A 192 -4.54 4.64 -6.09
CA ILE A 192 -3.72 4.71 -7.30
C ILE A 192 -3.42 3.31 -7.78
N GLY A 193 -3.69 3.05 -9.05
CA GLY A 193 -3.46 1.76 -9.70
C GLY A 193 -3.24 1.92 -11.20
N ASP A 194 -3.30 0.82 -11.91
CA ASP A 194 -3.09 0.77 -13.34
C ASP A 194 -4.31 0.21 -14.10
N SER A 195 -4.31 0.42 -15.43
CA SER A 195 -5.37 -0.08 -16.31
C SER A 195 -5.08 -1.45 -16.92
N GLY A 196 -3.91 -2.02 -16.69
CA GLY A 196 -3.52 -3.36 -17.17
C GLY A 196 -4.13 -4.47 -16.35
N GLU A 197 -4.28 -4.24 -15.04
CA GLU A 197 -4.94 -5.12 -14.09
C GLU A 197 -6.41 -4.71 -13.83
N ARG A 198 -6.96 -5.14 -12.71
CA ARG A 198 -8.37 -4.92 -12.34
C ARG A 198 -8.57 -3.79 -11.32
N ASP A 199 -7.60 -2.90 -11.20
CA ASP A 199 -7.68 -1.81 -10.23
C ASP A 199 -8.90 -0.90 -10.46
N PRO A 200 -9.31 -0.56 -11.69
CA PRO A 200 -10.53 0.22 -11.89
C PRO A 200 -11.78 -0.45 -11.31
N GLU A 201 -11.92 -1.78 -11.49
CA GLU A 201 -13.05 -2.54 -10.97
C GLU A 201 -13.00 -2.68 -9.45
N ILE A 202 -11.81 -2.94 -8.90
CA ILE A 202 -11.57 -3.05 -7.46
C ILE A 202 -11.89 -1.72 -6.78
N TYR A 203 -11.32 -0.63 -7.28
CA TYR A 203 -11.49 0.70 -6.68
C TYR A 203 -12.92 1.22 -6.84
N GLY A 204 -13.57 0.95 -7.96
CA GLY A 204 -14.99 1.26 -8.13
C GLY A 204 -15.89 0.51 -7.16
N ARG A 205 -15.58 -0.76 -6.86
CA ARG A 205 -16.29 -1.52 -5.84
C ARG A 205 -16.07 -0.93 -4.44
N ILE A 206 -14.84 -0.62 -4.08
CA ILE A 206 -14.52 0.01 -2.79
C ILE A 206 -15.17 1.39 -2.68
N ALA A 207 -15.15 2.19 -3.75
CA ALA A 207 -15.82 3.48 -3.77
C ALA A 207 -17.35 3.37 -3.60
N SER A 208 -17.96 2.27 -4.03
CA SER A 208 -19.38 2.04 -3.77
C SER A 208 -19.71 1.74 -2.30
N GLU A 209 -18.72 1.34 -1.51
CA GLU A 209 -18.84 0.99 -0.09
C GLU A 209 -18.40 2.15 0.84
N PHE A 210 -17.40 2.93 0.42
CA PHE A 210 -16.72 3.95 1.23
C PHE A 210 -16.55 5.30 0.50
N GLY A 211 -17.42 5.60 -0.46
CA GLY A 211 -17.27 6.70 -1.42
C GLY A 211 -16.95 8.06 -0.82
N ASP A 212 -17.59 8.42 0.29
CA ASP A 212 -17.39 9.72 0.95
C ASP A 212 -15.98 9.94 1.48
N ARG A 213 -15.21 8.87 1.62
CA ARG A 213 -13.83 8.91 2.09
C ARG A 213 -12.80 8.76 1.00
N ILE A 214 -13.21 8.49 -0.25
CA ILE A 214 -12.30 8.39 -1.38
C ILE A 214 -12.29 9.72 -2.11
N GLU A 215 -11.16 10.42 -2.02
CA GLU A 215 -10.99 11.72 -2.66
C GLU A 215 -10.60 11.61 -4.12
N TRP A 216 -9.78 10.62 -4.47
CA TRP A 216 -9.37 10.39 -5.85
C TRP A 216 -9.24 8.91 -6.16
N ILE A 217 -9.63 8.54 -7.38
CA ILE A 217 -9.22 7.30 -8.06
C ILE A 217 -8.36 7.70 -9.26
N LEU A 218 -7.09 7.31 -9.21
CA LEU A 218 -6.06 7.66 -10.18
C LEU A 218 -5.58 6.37 -10.85
N ILE A 219 -5.76 6.27 -12.16
CA ILE A 219 -5.40 5.06 -12.91
C ILE A 219 -4.35 5.40 -13.96
N ARG A 220 -3.17 4.76 -13.84
CA ARG A 220 -2.14 4.86 -14.86
C ARG A 220 -2.57 4.11 -16.11
N ASN A 221 -2.59 4.80 -17.25
CA ASN A 221 -3.06 4.24 -18.51
C ASN A 221 -1.98 3.42 -19.24
N VAL A 222 -1.87 2.16 -18.90
CA VAL A 222 -0.98 1.20 -19.59
C VAL A 222 -1.73 0.39 -20.66
N SER A 223 -3.06 0.44 -20.65
CA SER A 223 -3.90 -0.27 -21.63
C SER A 223 -4.14 0.52 -22.91
N GLY A 224 -3.91 1.84 -22.90
CA GLY A 224 -4.25 2.72 -24.00
C GLY A 224 -5.75 2.99 -24.14
N GLU A 225 -6.56 2.63 -23.14
CA GLU A 225 -8.00 2.85 -23.15
C GLU A 225 -8.36 4.33 -22.99
N SER A 226 -9.53 4.70 -23.57
CA SER A 226 -10.12 6.01 -23.31
C SER A 226 -10.70 6.08 -21.90
N PRO A 227 -10.64 7.24 -21.21
CA PRO A 227 -11.32 7.44 -19.93
C PRO A 227 -12.84 7.26 -20.04
N ASP A 228 -13.40 7.37 -21.24
CA ASP A 228 -14.81 7.15 -21.53
C ASP A 228 -15.13 5.75 -22.06
N SER A 229 -14.18 4.81 -21.93
CA SER A 229 -14.41 3.42 -22.29
C SER A 229 -15.57 2.82 -21.49
N LYS A 230 -16.25 1.83 -22.08
CA LYS A 230 -17.31 1.09 -21.37
C LYS A 230 -16.82 0.51 -20.05
N ARG A 231 -15.54 0.09 -19.99
CA ARG A 231 -14.90 -0.47 -18.80
C ARG A 231 -14.93 0.53 -17.63
N PHE A 232 -14.34 1.72 -17.82
CA PHE A 232 -14.28 2.73 -16.77
C PHE A 232 -15.66 3.26 -16.38
N ARG A 233 -16.55 3.52 -17.36
CA ARG A 233 -17.93 3.91 -17.07
C ARG A 233 -18.68 2.89 -16.24
N THR A 234 -18.43 1.59 -16.46
CA THR A 234 -19.08 0.53 -15.70
C THR A 234 -18.46 0.37 -14.31
N ALA A 235 -17.13 0.32 -14.24
CA ALA A 235 -16.40 0.14 -12.98
C ALA A 235 -16.65 1.30 -12.01
N LEU A 236 -16.64 2.53 -12.50
CA LEU A 236 -16.71 3.75 -11.69
C LEU A 236 -18.09 4.44 -11.73
N LYS A 237 -19.15 3.74 -12.12
CA LYS A 237 -20.49 4.32 -12.32
C LYS A 237 -21.08 5.05 -11.11
N LYS A 238 -20.64 4.70 -9.88
CA LYS A 238 -21.10 5.31 -8.62
C LYS A 238 -20.10 6.29 -8.04
N PHE A 239 -18.96 6.49 -8.69
CA PHE A 239 -17.92 7.40 -8.22
C PHE A 239 -17.96 8.72 -9.00
N PRO A 240 -17.78 9.88 -8.33
CA PRO A 240 -17.80 11.18 -9.00
C PRO A 240 -16.77 11.27 -10.11
N ARG A 241 -17.21 11.66 -11.30
CA ARG A 241 -16.37 11.69 -12.50
C ARG A 241 -15.21 12.67 -12.38
N GLU A 242 -15.42 13.76 -11.71
CA GLU A 242 -14.44 14.81 -11.43
C GLU A 242 -13.31 14.34 -10.50
N LYS A 243 -13.56 13.32 -9.68
CA LYS A 243 -12.57 12.70 -8.78
C LYS A 243 -11.86 11.48 -9.39
N PHE A 244 -12.08 11.21 -10.67
CA PHE A 244 -11.37 10.17 -11.41
C PHE A 244 -10.40 10.78 -12.42
N ARG A 245 -9.17 10.24 -12.48
CA ARG A 245 -8.18 10.56 -13.51
C ARG A 245 -7.59 9.31 -14.11
N LEU A 246 -7.57 9.27 -15.44
CA LEU A 246 -6.76 8.33 -16.21
C LEU A 246 -5.55 9.12 -16.70
N PHE A 247 -4.34 8.77 -16.25
CA PHE A 247 -3.11 9.52 -16.54
C PHE A 247 -2.05 8.62 -17.18
N LYS A 248 -1.14 9.21 -17.95
CA LYS A 248 0.03 8.53 -18.52
C LYS A 248 1.32 9.00 -17.83
N ASN A 249 1.38 10.28 -17.51
CA ASN A 249 2.53 10.91 -16.89
C ASN A 249 2.16 11.42 -15.48
N PRO A 250 2.98 11.15 -14.45
CA PRO A 250 2.74 11.65 -13.09
C PRO A 250 2.57 13.18 -13.01
N ASN A 251 3.18 13.93 -13.94
CA ASN A 251 3.03 15.39 -14.00
C ASN A 251 1.57 15.85 -14.17
N GLU A 252 0.71 14.99 -14.69
CA GLU A 252 -0.72 15.26 -14.82
C GLU A 252 -1.46 15.29 -13.47
N LEU A 253 -0.79 14.90 -12.37
CA LEU A 253 -1.37 14.78 -11.04
C LEU A 253 -0.91 15.85 -10.04
N TYR A 254 0.02 16.72 -10.39
CA TYR A 254 0.54 17.78 -9.48
C TYR A 254 -0.49 18.86 -9.12
N PHE A 255 -1.68 18.84 -9.73
CA PHE A 255 -2.80 19.71 -9.31
C PHE A 255 -3.49 19.21 -8.03
N ILE A 256 -3.21 17.97 -7.59
CA ILE A 256 -3.78 17.41 -6.36
C ILE A 256 -2.96 17.93 -5.19
N ASN A 257 -3.57 18.76 -4.37
CA ASN A 257 -3.00 19.27 -3.12
C ASN A 257 -3.54 18.44 -1.96
N VAL A 258 -2.70 17.56 -1.41
CA VAL A 258 -3.11 16.65 -0.33
C VAL A 258 -3.38 17.39 0.97
N SER A 259 -2.69 18.51 1.22
CA SER A 259 -2.86 19.30 2.44
C SER A 259 -4.24 19.97 2.54
N GLU A 260 -4.96 20.10 1.44
CA GLU A 260 -6.33 20.67 1.40
C GLU A 260 -7.43 19.62 1.59
N ILE A 261 -7.11 18.34 1.59
CA ILE A 261 -8.06 17.24 1.80
C ILE A 261 -8.37 17.11 3.29
N LYS A 262 -9.65 17.29 3.65
CA LYS A 262 -10.15 17.25 5.03
C LYS A 262 -11.11 16.10 5.26
#